data_320f2ac57a66d553b4434a4501c3e580
#
_entry.id   320f2ac57a66d553b4434a4501c3e580
#
_cell.length_a   1.000
_cell.length_b   1.000
_cell.length_c   1.000
_cell.angle_alpha   90.00
_cell.angle_beta   90.00
_cell.angle_gamma   90.00
#
_symmetry.space_group_name_H-M   'P 1'
#
loop_
_entity.id
_entity.type
_entity.pdbx_description
1 polymer ?
#
loop_
_entity_poly.entity_id
_entity_poly.type
_entity_poly.pdbx_seq_one_letter_code
_entity_poly.pdbx_strand_id
1 'polypeptide(L)'
;MCLAWWSSRAGRAPAGACRRLRAALAAAPLAALAVALLAVTAAPAPAARETRERAPAIGEVRLSELPREARETLALIKRGGPFPYRKDGSTFSNRERRLPRQPEGYYTAYTVRTPGERDRGARRIIAGRGSTGDLRTSGEYYYTDDHYDSFRRIRE
;
A
#
# COMPACT_ATOMS: atom_id res chain seq x y z
N MET A 1 9.76 51.98 11.24
CA MET A 1 8.89 52.44 12.33
C MET A 1 8.35 51.21 12.99
N CYS A 2 8.89 50.96 14.14
CA CYS A 2 8.41 50.73 15.49
C CYS A 2 7.98 49.29 15.74
N LEU A 3 8.80 48.54 16.42
CA LEU A 3 9.02 48.30 17.85
C LEU A 3 8.03 47.23 18.37
N ALA A 4 8.48 46.01 18.68
CA ALA A 4 9.04 45.53 19.93
C ALA A 4 8.04 45.53 21.11
N TRP A 5 7.83 44.37 21.74
CA TRP A 5 7.62 44.18 23.17
C TRP A 5 7.69 42.67 23.49
N TRP A 6 8.71 42.19 24.09
CA TRP A 6 9.24 42.09 25.44
C TRP A 6 8.18 41.71 26.51
N SER A 7 8.37 40.59 27.20
CA SER A 7 8.83 40.43 28.59
C SER A 7 8.64 38.98 29.03
N SER A 8 9.63 38.24 29.28
CA SER A 8 10.25 37.88 30.58
C SER A 8 9.32 37.87 31.80
N ARG A 9 9.14 36.68 32.38
CA ARG A 9 9.13 36.55 33.85
C ARG A 9 9.69 35.21 34.29
N ALA A 10 10.83 35.28 34.93
CA ALA A 10 11.39 34.29 35.82
C ALA A 10 10.70 34.40 37.20
N GLY A 11 10.56 33.32 37.90
CA GLY A 11 10.09 33.24 39.28
C GLY A 11 10.38 31.83 39.79
N ARG A 12 11.54 31.60 40.28
CA ARG A 12 11.98 31.51 41.68
C ARG A 12 11.36 30.33 42.44
N ALA A 13 12.21 29.36 42.76
CA ALA A 13 12.04 28.33 43.79
C ALA A 13 12.04 28.91 45.20
N PRO A 14 11.54 28.20 46.20
CA PRO A 14 12.24 28.17 47.46
C PRO A 14 12.63 26.77 47.91
N ALA A 15 13.80 26.76 48.50
CA ALA A 15 14.43 25.70 49.24
C ALA A 15 13.87 25.60 50.69
N GLY A 16 14.10 24.48 51.30
CA GLY A 16 14.02 24.26 52.75
C GLY A 16 13.05 23.15 53.10
N ALA A 17 13.32 22.15 53.88
CA ALA A 17 14.25 22.06 54.98
C ALA A 17 14.49 20.58 55.31
N CYS A 18 15.67 20.30 55.75
CA CYS A 18 16.09 19.11 56.47
C CYS A 18 15.23 18.84 57.73
N ARG A 19 14.87 17.59 57.98
CA ARG A 19 14.88 17.08 59.33
C ARG A 19 15.32 15.61 59.39
N ARG A 20 16.30 15.46 60.21
CA ARG A 20 17.05 14.25 60.60
C ARG A 20 16.29 13.39 61.61
N LEU A 21 16.73 12.12 61.68
CA LEU A 21 16.80 11.20 62.84
C LEU A 21 15.48 10.49 63.20
N ARG A 22 15.45 9.15 63.24
CA ARG A 22 16.11 8.31 64.24
C ARG A 22 15.96 6.84 63.88
N ALA A 23 17.00 6.10 64.15
CA ALA A 23 17.09 4.65 64.09
C ALA A 23 16.19 3.97 65.12
N ALA A 24 15.65 2.83 64.78
CA ALA A 24 15.28 1.79 65.73
C ALA A 24 15.55 0.43 65.12
N LEU A 25 16.55 -0.24 65.66
CA LEU A 25 16.77 -1.69 65.48
C LEU A 25 15.65 -2.44 66.21
N ALA A 26 15.06 -3.40 65.61
CA ALA A 26 14.45 -4.54 66.27
C ALA A 26 14.40 -5.75 65.35
N ALA A 27 15.23 -6.73 65.68
CA ALA A 27 15.07 -8.19 65.69
C ALA A 27 14.22 -8.86 64.61
N ALA A 28 14.89 -9.82 63.94
CA ALA A 28 14.29 -10.91 63.16
C ALA A 28 13.40 -11.87 64.03
N PRO A 29 12.50 -12.62 63.41
CA PRO A 29 12.78 -14.03 63.27
C PRO A 29 12.49 -14.62 61.86
N LEU A 30 13.27 -15.64 61.59
CA LEU A 30 13.12 -16.61 60.54
C LEU A 30 11.69 -17.15 60.40
N ALA A 31 11.13 -17.02 59.23
CA ALA A 31 10.09 -17.89 58.74
C ALA A 31 10.41 -18.28 57.29
N ALA A 32 10.87 -19.49 57.13
CA ALA A 32 10.99 -20.16 55.87
C ALA A 32 9.61 -20.24 55.21
N LEU A 33 9.43 -19.62 54.10
CA LEU A 33 8.24 -19.90 53.27
C LEU A 33 8.65 -20.12 51.83
N ALA A 34 8.29 -21.31 51.39
CA ALA A 34 8.48 -21.89 50.09
C ALA A 34 8.17 -20.88 48.97
N VAL A 35 9.16 -20.56 48.18
CA VAL A 35 8.98 -19.92 46.86
C VAL A 35 8.43 -21.00 45.93
N ALA A 36 7.12 -21.07 45.81
CA ALA A 36 6.47 -21.77 44.73
C ALA A 36 6.81 -21.06 43.44
N LEU A 37 7.75 -21.62 42.69
CA LEU A 37 8.14 -21.22 41.34
C LEU A 37 6.92 -21.49 40.43
N LEU A 38 6.03 -20.49 40.28
CA LEU A 38 5.04 -20.50 39.21
C LEU A 38 5.80 -20.35 37.91
N ALA A 39 6.19 -21.45 37.29
CA ALA A 39 6.57 -21.50 35.92
C ALA A 39 5.33 -21.15 35.07
N VAL A 40 5.17 -19.85 34.77
CA VAL A 40 4.26 -19.41 33.73
C VAL A 40 4.85 -19.94 32.43
N THR A 41 4.40 -21.10 32.01
CA THR A 41 4.63 -21.57 30.64
C THR A 41 3.90 -20.60 29.71
N ALA A 42 4.61 -19.61 29.22
CA ALA A 42 4.15 -18.80 28.10
C ALA A 42 3.94 -19.76 26.91
N ALA A 43 2.69 -20.20 26.72
CA ALA A 43 2.33 -20.88 25.50
C ALA A 43 2.65 -19.93 24.35
N PRO A 44 3.41 -20.37 23.32
CA PRO A 44 3.61 -19.54 22.15
C PRO A 44 2.23 -19.23 21.58
N ALA A 45 1.87 -17.95 21.56
CA ALA A 45 0.68 -17.50 20.87
C ALA A 45 0.71 -18.09 19.45
N PRO A 46 -0.38 -18.67 18.95
CA PRO A 46 -0.43 -19.13 17.59
C PRO A 46 -0.10 -17.91 16.72
N ALA A 47 1.07 -17.93 16.07
CA ALA A 47 1.41 -16.94 15.09
C ALA A 47 0.20 -16.85 14.16
N ALA A 48 -0.47 -15.69 14.17
CA ALA A 48 -1.52 -15.40 13.24
C ALA A 48 -0.92 -15.65 11.86
N ARG A 49 -1.28 -16.78 11.28
CA ARG A 49 -0.95 -17.11 9.92
C ARG A 49 -1.68 -16.05 9.12
N GLU A 50 -0.99 -14.93 8.86
CA GLU A 50 -1.46 -13.97 7.89
C GLU A 50 -1.78 -14.78 6.65
N THR A 51 -3.06 -14.94 6.40
CA THR A 51 -3.57 -15.51 5.16
C THR A 51 -3.17 -14.48 4.11
N ARG A 52 -1.94 -14.64 3.61
CA ARG A 52 -1.44 -13.86 2.49
C ARG A 52 -2.46 -14.11 1.40
N GLU A 53 -3.39 -13.18 1.27
CA GLU A 53 -4.45 -13.22 0.27
C GLU A 53 -3.74 -13.48 -1.07
N ARG A 54 -3.91 -14.70 -1.55
CA ARG A 54 -3.17 -15.16 -2.74
C ARG A 54 -3.57 -14.24 -3.87
N ALA A 55 -2.61 -13.45 -4.32
CA ALA A 55 -2.82 -12.58 -5.47
C ALA A 55 -3.47 -13.41 -6.59
N PRO A 56 -4.47 -12.88 -7.30
CA PRO A 56 -5.14 -13.59 -8.37
C PRO A 56 -4.09 -14.12 -9.34
N ALA A 57 -4.25 -15.36 -9.78
CA ALA A 57 -3.38 -15.96 -10.77
C ALA A 57 -3.64 -15.28 -12.12
N ILE A 58 -2.88 -14.23 -12.42
CA ILE A 58 -2.98 -13.48 -13.65
C ILE A 58 -2.15 -14.19 -14.70
N GLY A 59 -2.77 -14.55 -15.82
CA GLY A 59 -2.07 -15.11 -16.98
C GLY A 59 -1.05 -14.12 -17.55
N GLU A 60 -0.15 -14.63 -18.38
CA GLU A 60 0.81 -13.80 -19.11
C GLU A 60 0.55 -13.90 -20.61
N VAL A 61 0.88 -12.85 -21.35
CA VAL A 61 0.83 -12.80 -22.80
C VAL A 61 2.02 -11.99 -23.30
N ARG A 62 2.69 -12.49 -24.34
CA ARG A 62 3.78 -11.74 -24.96
C ARG A 62 3.23 -10.61 -25.83
N LEU A 63 3.96 -9.52 -25.90
CA LEU A 63 3.60 -8.39 -26.76
C LEU A 63 3.37 -8.83 -28.22
N SER A 64 4.16 -9.78 -28.73
CA SER A 64 4.04 -10.31 -30.09
C SER A 64 2.75 -11.10 -30.34
N GLU A 65 2.15 -11.67 -29.29
CA GLU A 65 0.92 -12.47 -29.35
C GLU A 65 -0.35 -11.62 -29.27
N LEU A 66 -0.21 -10.34 -28.88
CA LEU A 66 -1.32 -9.42 -28.80
C LEU A 66 -1.84 -9.02 -30.20
N PRO A 67 -3.14 -8.73 -30.33
CA PRO A 67 -3.69 -8.11 -31.52
C PRO A 67 -2.94 -6.83 -31.88
N ARG A 68 -2.87 -6.51 -33.17
CA ARG A 68 -2.20 -5.30 -33.67
C ARG A 68 -2.68 -4.03 -32.96
N GLU A 69 -3.98 -3.91 -32.77
CA GLU A 69 -4.62 -2.76 -32.13
C GLU A 69 -4.20 -2.61 -30.66
N ALA A 70 -3.99 -3.73 -29.95
CA ALA A 70 -3.49 -3.70 -28.56
C ALA A 70 -2.03 -3.23 -28.51
N ARG A 71 -1.19 -3.67 -29.45
CA ARG A 71 0.20 -3.20 -29.55
C ARG A 71 0.27 -1.70 -29.87
N GLU A 72 -0.58 -1.22 -30.77
CA GLU A 72 -0.70 0.19 -31.12
C GLU A 72 -1.14 1.02 -29.90
N THR A 73 -2.15 0.53 -29.15
CA THR A 73 -2.63 1.19 -27.93
C THR A 73 -1.52 1.24 -26.87
N LEU A 74 -0.77 0.16 -26.66
CA LEU A 74 0.35 0.14 -25.72
C LEU A 74 1.43 1.16 -26.13
N ALA A 75 1.73 1.25 -27.42
CA ALA A 75 2.67 2.25 -27.93
C ALA A 75 2.17 3.70 -27.70
N LEU A 76 0.85 3.93 -27.78
CA LEU A 76 0.25 5.22 -27.44
C LEU A 76 0.38 5.53 -25.94
N ILE A 77 0.15 4.54 -25.07
CA ILE A 77 0.33 4.71 -23.61
C ILE A 77 1.77 5.13 -23.30
N LYS A 78 2.74 4.44 -23.86
CA LYS A 78 4.17 4.74 -23.65
C LYS A 78 4.57 6.14 -24.16
N ARG A 79 3.94 6.64 -25.21
CA ARG A 79 4.17 7.99 -25.74
C ARG A 79 3.38 9.07 -24.99
N GLY A 80 2.36 8.72 -24.22
CA GLY A 80 1.49 9.67 -23.54
C GLY A 80 0.35 10.21 -24.41
N GLY A 81 -0.06 9.48 -25.44
CA GLY A 81 -1.16 9.82 -26.36
C GLY A 81 -0.72 10.38 -27.70
N PRO A 82 -1.63 11.02 -28.43
CA PRO A 82 -3.04 11.26 -28.12
C PRO A 82 -3.89 9.99 -28.15
N PHE A 83 -4.93 9.95 -27.31
CA PHE A 83 -5.84 8.81 -27.21
C PHE A 83 -7.14 9.05 -27.97
N PRO A 84 -7.64 8.03 -28.72
CA PRO A 84 -8.78 8.22 -29.61
C PRO A 84 -10.13 8.23 -28.86
N TYR A 85 -10.21 7.65 -27.66
CA TYR A 85 -11.46 7.56 -26.92
C TYR A 85 -11.48 8.49 -25.71
N ARG A 86 -12.60 9.18 -25.55
CA ARG A 86 -12.78 10.16 -24.45
C ARG A 86 -12.59 9.57 -23.03
N LYS A 87 -12.80 8.28 -22.87
CA LYS A 87 -12.64 7.59 -21.58
C LYS A 87 -11.24 7.00 -21.36
N ASP A 88 -10.35 7.12 -22.33
CA ASP A 88 -8.98 6.69 -22.14
C ASP A 88 -8.28 7.58 -21.11
N GLY A 89 -7.41 6.99 -20.31
CA GLY A 89 -6.79 7.69 -19.20
C GLY A 89 -7.64 7.79 -17.94
N SER A 90 -8.84 7.15 -17.91
CA SER A 90 -9.65 7.12 -16.70
C SER A 90 -9.12 6.12 -15.67
N THR A 91 -9.30 6.43 -14.39
CA THR A 91 -8.94 5.52 -13.29
C THR A 91 -9.73 4.22 -13.37
N PHE A 92 -9.03 3.10 -13.23
CA PHE A 92 -9.61 1.77 -13.05
C PHE A 92 -9.55 1.38 -11.58
N SER A 93 -10.71 1.25 -10.92
CA SER A 93 -10.78 1.06 -9.46
C SER A 93 -10.54 -0.37 -8.98
N ASN A 94 -10.42 -1.36 -9.88
CA ASN A 94 -10.17 -2.78 -9.54
C ASN A 94 -11.09 -3.32 -8.41
N ARG A 95 -12.37 -2.94 -8.42
CA ARG A 95 -13.35 -3.29 -7.35
C ARG A 95 -13.48 -4.79 -7.16
N GLU A 96 -13.40 -5.55 -8.23
CA GLU A 96 -13.51 -7.01 -8.25
C GLU A 96 -12.20 -7.72 -7.89
N ARG A 97 -11.15 -6.93 -7.61
CA ARG A 97 -9.83 -7.44 -7.20
C ARG A 97 -9.23 -8.47 -8.17
N ARG A 98 -9.48 -8.29 -9.45
CA ARG A 98 -8.92 -9.13 -10.52
C ARG A 98 -7.43 -8.85 -10.75
N LEU A 99 -6.97 -7.64 -10.43
CA LEU A 99 -5.56 -7.23 -10.41
C LEU A 99 -5.06 -7.15 -8.96
N PRO A 100 -3.74 -7.12 -8.74
CA PRO A 100 -3.17 -6.92 -7.41
C PRO A 100 -3.76 -5.70 -6.69
N ARG A 101 -3.93 -5.78 -5.37
CA ARG A 101 -4.44 -4.66 -4.59
C ARG A 101 -3.46 -3.50 -4.62
N GLN A 102 -3.95 -2.34 -5.01
CA GLN A 102 -3.20 -1.10 -5.07
C GLN A 102 -4.08 0.06 -4.61
N PRO A 103 -3.50 1.19 -4.22
CA PRO A 103 -4.25 2.40 -3.88
C PRO A 103 -5.12 2.88 -5.04
N GLU A 104 -6.17 3.63 -4.73
CA GLU A 104 -7.00 4.27 -5.75
C GLU A 104 -6.16 5.19 -6.64
N GLY A 105 -6.47 5.21 -7.94
CA GLY A 105 -5.71 5.97 -8.92
C GLY A 105 -4.41 5.31 -9.39
N TYR A 106 -4.06 4.12 -8.86
CA TYR A 106 -2.88 3.39 -9.31
C TYR A 106 -3.03 2.84 -10.73
N TYR A 107 -4.22 2.34 -11.07
CA TYR A 107 -4.52 1.77 -12.38
C TYR A 107 -5.26 2.75 -13.27
N THR A 108 -4.92 2.74 -14.55
CA THR A 108 -5.54 3.58 -15.59
C THR A 108 -5.96 2.73 -16.76
N ALA A 109 -7.19 2.94 -17.26
CA ALA A 109 -7.78 2.14 -18.33
C ALA A 109 -7.66 2.83 -19.69
N TYR A 110 -7.33 2.05 -20.71
CA TYR A 110 -7.26 2.48 -22.10
C TYR A 110 -8.03 1.51 -23.00
N THR A 111 -8.73 2.06 -23.98
CA THR A 111 -9.51 1.28 -24.95
C THR A 111 -8.61 0.74 -26.05
N VAL A 112 -8.74 -0.55 -26.32
CA VAL A 112 -8.16 -1.18 -27.51
C VAL A 112 -9.26 -1.28 -28.57
N ARG A 113 -9.01 -0.72 -29.74
CA ARG A 113 -9.94 -0.80 -30.85
C ARG A 113 -10.28 -2.25 -31.17
N THR A 114 -11.56 -2.55 -31.33
CA THR A 114 -12.05 -3.86 -31.74
C THR A 114 -12.57 -3.75 -33.15
N PRO A 115 -11.88 -4.31 -34.16
CA PRO A 115 -12.37 -4.29 -35.54
C PRO A 115 -13.77 -4.93 -35.66
N GLY A 116 -14.66 -4.28 -36.40
CA GLY A 116 -16.05 -4.73 -36.59
C GLY A 116 -17.04 -4.18 -35.56
N GLU A 117 -16.58 -3.70 -34.39
CA GLU A 117 -17.45 -3.07 -33.39
C GLU A 117 -17.72 -1.61 -33.72
N ARG A 118 -18.99 -1.21 -33.60
CA ARG A 118 -19.40 0.19 -33.81
C ARG A 118 -19.11 1.08 -32.59
N ASP A 119 -18.96 0.47 -31.45
CA ASP A 119 -18.66 1.13 -30.17
C ASP A 119 -17.20 0.89 -29.72
N ARG A 120 -16.93 1.03 -28.44
CA ARG A 120 -15.59 0.83 -27.86
C ARG A 120 -15.16 -0.64 -27.79
N GLY A 121 -16.07 -1.59 -28.05
CA GLY A 121 -15.82 -3.01 -27.86
C GLY A 121 -15.44 -3.38 -26.41
N ALA A 122 -15.04 -4.64 -26.20
CA ALA A 122 -14.70 -5.17 -24.87
C ALA A 122 -13.21 -5.02 -24.51
N ARG A 123 -12.32 -4.87 -25.50
CA ARG A 123 -10.88 -4.93 -25.30
C ARG A 123 -10.31 -3.72 -24.60
N ARG A 124 -9.45 -3.93 -23.58
CA ARG A 124 -8.79 -2.86 -22.81
C ARG A 124 -7.34 -3.18 -22.51
N ILE A 125 -6.56 -2.14 -22.25
CA ILE A 125 -5.28 -2.23 -21.54
C ILE A 125 -5.41 -1.45 -20.25
N ILE A 126 -5.01 -2.06 -19.15
CA ILE A 126 -4.87 -1.41 -17.86
C ILE A 126 -3.39 -1.21 -17.61
N ALA A 127 -3.00 0.03 -17.39
CA ALA A 127 -1.64 0.40 -17.01
C ALA A 127 -1.56 0.68 -15.51
N GLY A 128 -0.65 0.02 -14.83
CA GLY A 128 -0.30 0.29 -13.45
C GLY A 128 0.85 1.30 -13.36
N ARG A 129 0.98 2.00 -12.24
CA ARG A 129 2.08 2.96 -12.03
C ARG A 129 3.43 2.29 -11.81
N GLY A 130 3.44 0.98 -11.46
CA GLY A 130 4.65 0.21 -11.23
C GLY A 130 5.59 0.85 -10.22
N SER A 131 6.85 0.49 -10.28
CA SER A 131 7.90 1.04 -9.40
C SER A 131 8.33 2.47 -9.78
N THR A 132 8.09 2.89 -11.03
CA THR A 132 8.49 4.21 -11.53
C THR A 132 7.48 5.31 -11.19
N GLY A 133 6.25 4.96 -10.84
CA GLY A 133 5.15 5.90 -10.64
C GLY A 133 4.56 6.48 -11.93
N ASP A 134 5.19 6.25 -13.08
CA ASP A 134 4.76 6.74 -14.39
C ASP A 134 4.22 5.60 -15.25
N LEU A 135 2.97 5.71 -15.69
CA LEU A 135 2.28 4.73 -16.54
C LEU A 135 3.02 4.42 -17.85
N ARG A 136 3.82 5.36 -18.35
CA ARG A 136 4.55 5.22 -19.62
C ARG A 136 5.78 4.32 -19.51
N THR A 137 6.37 4.26 -18.33
CA THR A 137 7.64 3.57 -18.08
C THR A 137 7.54 2.45 -17.06
N SER A 138 6.34 2.21 -16.52
CA SER A 138 6.11 1.28 -15.40
C SER A 138 6.43 -0.18 -15.74
N GLY A 139 6.31 -0.60 -17.00
CA GLY A 139 6.39 -2.00 -17.41
C GLY A 139 5.25 -2.86 -16.83
N GLU A 140 4.22 -2.24 -16.25
CA GLU A 140 3.09 -2.93 -15.64
C GLU A 140 1.82 -2.71 -16.46
N TYR A 141 1.60 -3.60 -17.42
CA TYR A 141 0.46 -3.53 -18.32
C TYR A 141 -0.31 -4.84 -18.32
N TYR A 142 -1.63 -4.75 -18.33
CA TYR A 142 -2.55 -5.88 -18.34
C TYR A 142 -3.51 -5.74 -19.50
N TYR A 143 -3.70 -6.81 -20.25
CA TYR A 143 -4.65 -6.88 -21.36
C TYR A 143 -5.87 -7.66 -20.95
N THR A 144 -7.04 -7.22 -21.39
CA THR A 144 -8.31 -7.92 -21.29
C THR A 144 -9.06 -7.83 -22.62
N ASP A 145 -9.74 -8.88 -23.01
CA ASP A 145 -10.59 -8.95 -24.21
C ASP A 145 -12.05 -9.27 -23.88
N ASP A 146 -12.39 -9.42 -22.61
CA ASP A 146 -13.69 -9.84 -22.07
C ASP A 146 -14.32 -8.83 -21.09
N HIS A 147 -14.06 -7.54 -21.28
CA HIS A 147 -14.66 -6.45 -20.49
C HIS A 147 -14.30 -6.50 -18.99
N TYR A 148 -13.04 -6.83 -18.67
CA TYR A 148 -12.45 -6.89 -17.33
C TYR A 148 -12.72 -8.18 -16.54
N ASP A 149 -13.28 -9.22 -17.15
CA ASP A 149 -13.52 -10.50 -16.47
C ASP A 149 -12.23 -11.29 -16.24
N SER A 150 -11.29 -11.21 -17.17
CA SER A 150 -9.96 -11.78 -17.01
C SER A 150 -8.85 -10.82 -17.46
N PHE A 151 -7.65 -11.06 -16.95
CA PHE A 151 -6.48 -10.24 -17.28
C PHE A 151 -5.27 -11.12 -17.60
N ARG A 152 -4.47 -10.64 -18.54
CA ARG A 152 -3.16 -11.20 -18.87
C ARG A 152 -2.12 -10.10 -18.77
N ARG A 153 -1.05 -10.34 -18.00
CA ARG A 153 0.06 -9.41 -17.91
C ARG A 153 0.85 -9.42 -19.21
N ILE A 154 1.08 -8.24 -19.78
CA ILE A 154 1.85 -8.10 -21.02
C ILE A 154 3.34 -8.23 -20.68
N ARG A 155 4.02 -9.13 -21.37
CA ARG A 155 5.48 -9.26 -21.36
C ARG A 155 6.05 -8.70 -22.67
N GLU A 156 7.03 -7.82 -22.51
CA GLU A 156 7.75 -7.18 -23.62
C GLU A 156 8.98 -7.98 -24.01
#